data_d77b4cccf48359bfe605f6e05c223d86
#
_entry.id   d77b4cccf48359bfe605f6e05c223d86
#
_cell.length_a   1.000
_cell.length_b   1.000
_cell.length_c   1.000
_cell.angle_alpha   90.00
_cell.angle_beta   90.00
_cell.angle_gamma   90.00
#
_symmetry.space_group_name_H-M   'P 1'
#
loop_
_entity.id
_entity.type
_entity.pdbx_description
1 polymer ?
#
loop_
_entity_poly.entity_id
_entity_poly.type
_entity_poly.pdbx_seq_one_letter_code
_entity_poly.pdbx_strand_id
1 'polypeptide(L)'
;MSFQGTSWVSAPDAPPWMQRVCRVLNEDQGTKETVQWLLYDICPQFVRGVLETGKSELEKQVKPEAWLSSGPTPGPGRLLLVCHVSGFYPKPVWVMWMRGEQEQPSTQRGDILPHADGTWYFRVTLDVVAGEVSGLSCRVKHSSLGDQDIILYWDHSHVLVIVLSVLAFILVLGGSFAFWFRRRRVYQNIQ
;
A
#
# COMPACT_ATOMS: atom_id res chain seq x y z
N MET A 1 5.22 35.91 -15.44
CA MET A 1 4.23 36.41 -16.41
C MET A 1 3.03 35.49 -16.38
N SER A 2 1.83 36.06 -16.29
CA SER A 2 0.55 35.32 -16.26
C SER A 2 -0.49 36.09 -17.07
N PHE A 3 -1.49 35.35 -17.56
CA PHE A 3 -2.67 35.96 -18.18
C PHE A 3 -3.74 36.12 -17.09
N GLN A 4 -4.20 37.33 -16.85
CA GLN A 4 -5.15 37.65 -15.78
C GLN A 4 -6.30 38.51 -16.36
N GLY A 5 -7.52 38.07 -16.19
CA GLY A 5 -8.67 38.69 -16.83
C GLY A 5 -8.55 38.68 -18.36
N THR A 6 -8.21 39.79 -18.95
CA THR A 6 -8.10 39.94 -20.41
C THR A 6 -6.70 40.38 -20.86
N SER A 7 -5.69 40.31 -19.99
CA SER A 7 -4.35 40.85 -20.30
C SER A 7 -3.22 40.04 -19.67
N TRP A 8 -2.05 40.15 -20.27
CA TRP A 8 -0.79 39.64 -19.75
C TRP A 8 -0.23 40.56 -18.67
N VAL A 9 0.10 39.98 -17.51
CA VAL A 9 0.64 40.71 -16.38
C VAL A 9 1.99 40.10 -16.00
N SER A 10 2.98 40.96 -15.77
CA SER A 10 4.28 40.58 -15.24
C SER A 10 4.23 40.46 -13.70
N ALA A 11 5.09 39.60 -13.12
CA ALA A 11 5.29 39.60 -11.67
C ALA A 11 5.90 40.97 -11.23
N PRO A 12 5.68 41.42 -9.96
CA PRO A 12 6.17 42.70 -9.47
C PRO A 12 7.72 42.86 -9.58
N ASP A 13 8.43 41.74 -9.40
CA ASP A 13 9.88 41.62 -9.42
C ASP A 13 10.44 41.22 -10.80
N ALA A 14 9.61 41.27 -11.85
CA ALA A 14 10.00 40.86 -13.18
C ALA A 14 11.03 41.78 -13.79
N PRO A 15 12.03 41.24 -14.48
CA PRO A 15 13.05 42.06 -15.15
C PRO A 15 12.43 42.93 -16.25
N PRO A 16 13.07 44.10 -16.63
CA PRO A 16 12.49 45.08 -17.54
C PRO A 16 12.15 44.53 -18.93
N TRP A 17 12.88 43.50 -19.42
CA TRP A 17 12.59 42.86 -20.67
C TRP A 17 11.24 42.12 -20.67
N MET A 18 10.86 41.51 -19.54
CA MET A 18 9.58 40.82 -19.41
C MET A 18 8.39 41.77 -19.44
N GLN A 19 8.54 42.98 -18.87
CA GLN A 19 7.52 44.02 -18.96
C GLN A 19 7.31 44.48 -20.43
N ARG A 20 8.40 44.55 -21.22
CA ARG A 20 8.30 44.83 -22.65
C ARG A 20 7.56 43.73 -23.41
N VAL A 21 7.86 42.45 -23.10
CA VAL A 21 7.15 41.31 -23.71
C VAL A 21 5.66 41.36 -23.39
N CYS A 22 5.27 41.58 -22.12
CA CYS A 22 3.86 41.74 -21.74
C CYS A 22 3.16 42.85 -22.51
N ARG A 23 3.85 43.98 -22.75
CA ARG A 23 3.29 45.09 -23.53
C ARG A 23 3.01 44.67 -24.98
N VAL A 24 3.99 44.07 -25.65
CA VAL A 24 3.82 43.58 -27.02
C VAL A 24 2.70 42.57 -27.14
N LEU A 25 2.60 41.60 -26.18
CA LEU A 25 1.53 40.64 -26.17
C LEU A 25 0.15 41.25 -25.88
N ASN A 26 0.12 42.36 -25.14
CA ASN A 26 -1.11 43.10 -24.87
C ASN A 26 -1.57 43.98 -26.03
N GLU A 27 -0.67 44.34 -26.94
CA GLU A 27 -0.98 45.07 -28.19
C GLU A 27 -1.61 44.16 -29.25
N ASP A 28 -1.33 42.85 -29.19
CA ASP A 28 -1.93 41.84 -30.08
C ASP A 28 -3.31 41.43 -29.57
N GLN A 29 -4.32 42.13 -30.06
CA GLN A 29 -5.71 41.89 -29.66
C GLN A 29 -6.21 40.48 -30.04
N GLY A 30 -5.85 39.98 -31.23
CA GLY A 30 -6.26 38.67 -31.71
C GLY A 30 -5.74 37.53 -30.83
N THR A 31 -4.47 37.59 -30.43
CA THR A 31 -3.86 36.63 -29.52
C THR A 31 -4.52 36.69 -28.13
N LYS A 32 -4.80 37.88 -27.60
CA LYS A 32 -5.48 38.02 -26.30
C LYS A 32 -6.87 37.42 -26.32
N GLU A 33 -7.68 37.71 -27.31
CA GLU A 33 -9.03 37.17 -27.45
C GLU A 33 -9.01 35.64 -27.58
N THR A 34 -8.07 35.10 -28.36
CA THR A 34 -7.89 33.66 -28.51
C THR A 34 -7.53 32.99 -27.18
N VAL A 35 -6.56 33.53 -26.43
CA VAL A 35 -6.14 33.02 -25.16
C VAL A 35 -7.26 33.11 -24.13
N GLN A 36 -7.99 34.22 -24.09
CA GLN A 36 -9.13 34.40 -23.21
C GLN A 36 -10.21 33.35 -23.48
N TRP A 37 -10.57 33.16 -24.74
CA TRP A 37 -11.57 32.18 -25.14
C TRP A 37 -11.13 30.75 -24.81
N LEU A 38 -9.88 30.38 -25.04
CA LEU A 38 -9.34 29.09 -24.65
C LEU A 38 -9.41 28.87 -23.14
N LEU A 39 -8.98 29.85 -22.34
CA LEU A 39 -8.88 29.71 -20.89
C LEU A 39 -10.24 29.74 -20.17
N TYR A 40 -11.18 30.54 -20.63
CA TYR A 40 -12.45 30.76 -19.91
C TYR A 40 -13.62 29.97 -20.48
N ASP A 41 -13.50 29.46 -21.71
CA ASP A 41 -14.60 28.76 -22.38
C ASP A 41 -14.19 27.36 -22.84
N ILE A 42 -13.27 27.22 -23.79
CA ILE A 42 -12.93 25.94 -24.41
C ILE A 42 -12.31 24.95 -23.40
N CYS A 43 -11.25 25.35 -22.68
CA CYS A 43 -10.56 24.45 -21.77
C CYS A 43 -11.46 23.99 -20.60
N PRO A 44 -12.24 24.86 -19.93
CA PRO A 44 -13.15 24.42 -18.89
C PRO A 44 -14.24 23.47 -19.39
N GLN A 45 -14.82 23.72 -20.57
CA GLN A 45 -15.83 22.83 -21.15
C GLN A 45 -15.23 21.48 -21.53
N PHE A 46 -14.04 21.48 -22.15
CA PHE A 46 -13.32 20.25 -22.49
C PHE A 46 -13.02 19.42 -21.24
N VAL A 47 -12.46 20.04 -20.20
CA VAL A 47 -12.13 19.35 -18.94
C VAL A 47 -13.38 18.78 -18.28
N ARG A 48 -14.50 19.52 -18.23
CA ARG A 48 -15.76 18.99 -17.69
C ARG A 48 -16.21 17.75 -18.45
N GLY A 49 -16.22 17.79 -19.78
CA GLY A 49 -16.63 16.65 -20.61
C GLY A 49 -15.72 15.42 -20.38
N VAL A 50 -14.41 15.62 -20.28
CA VAL A 50 -13.46 14.53 -19.99
C VAL A 50 -13.67 13.96 -18.58
N LEU A 51 -13.89 14.82 -17.57
CA LEU A 51 -14.15 14.40 -16.20
C LEU A 51 -15.47 13.63 -16.07
N GLU A 52 -16.53 14.07 -16.76
CA GLU A 52 -17.82 13.37 -16.77
C GLU A 52 -17.70 11.98 -17.43
N THR A 53 -17.02 11.91 -18.59
CA THR A 53 -16.81 10.64 -19.29
C THR A 53 -15.90 9.70 -18.52
N GLY A 54 -14.84 10.23 -17.88
CA GLY A 54 -13.88 9.45 -17.11
C GLY A 54 -14.26 9.21 -15.64
N LYS A 55 -15.43 9.67 -15.19
CA LYS A 55 -15.84 9.66 -13.78
C LYS A 55 -15.70 8.28 -13.14
N SER A 56 -16.14 7.23 -13.80
CA SER A 56 -16.08 5.85 -13.29
C SER A 56 -14.66 5.38 -13.01
N GLU A 57 -13.68 5.74 -13.85
CA GLU A 57 -12.26 5.41 -13.62
C GLU A 57 -11.62 6.31 -12.56
N LEU A 58 -11.99 7.59 -12.51
CA LEU A 58 -11.46 8.53 -11.53
C LEU A 58 -11.94 8.23 -10.11
N GLU A 59 -13.18 7.77 -9.96
CA GLU A 59 -13.79 7.41 -8.68
C GLU A 59 -13.61 5.93 -8.32
N LYS A 60 -12.98 5.13 -9.19
CA LYS A 60 -12.69 3.73 -8.94
C LYS A 60 -11.89 3.55 -7.65
N GLN A 61 -12.35 2.62 -6.82
CA GLN A 61 -11.70 2.25 -5.58
C GLN A 61 -11.54 0.72 -5.54
N VAL A 62 -10.30 0.23 -5.45
CA VAL A 62 -10.01 -1.20 -5.30
C VAL A 62 -9.26 -1.40 -4.00
N LYS A 63 -9.74 -2.33 -3.17
CA LYS A 63 -9.16 -2.62 -1.85
C LYS A 63 -7.84 -3.37 -2.01
N PRO A 64 -6.82 -3.02 -1.23
CA PRO A 64 -5.58 -3.77 -1.18
C PRO A 64 -5.75 -5.14 -0.53
N GLU A 65 -4.99 -6.11 -1.02
CA GLU A 65 -4.63 -7.32 -0.30
C GLU A 65 -3.25 -7.12 0.32
N ALA A 66 -3.06 -7.61 1.56
CA ALA A 66 -1.78 -7.47 2.23
C ALA A 66 -1.35 -8.78 2.91
N TRP A 67 -0.05 -9.07 2.89
CA TRP A 67 0.53 -10.25 3.55
C TRP A 67 1.96 -9.97 4.00
N LEU A 68 2.45 -10.80 4.91
CA LEU A 68 3.80 -10.72 5.46
C LEU A 68 4.68 -11.85 4.91
N SER A 69 5.95 -11.55 4.73
CA SER A 69 6.97 -12.55 4.41
C SER A 69 8.30 -12.17 5.05
N SER A 70 9.25 -13.11 5.07
CA SER A 70 10.65 -12.83 5.38
C SER A 70 11.46 -12.67 4.12
N GLY A 71 12.29 -11.64 4.07
CA GLY A 71 13.29 -11.45 3.02
C GLY A 71 14.58 -12.22 3.30
N PRO A 72 15.61 -12.07 2.43
CA PRO A 72 16.91 -12.65 2.65
C PRO A 72 17.52 -12.10 3.94
N THR A 73 18.18 -12.98 4.71
CA THR A 73 18.77 -12.63 6.00
C THR A 73 19.87 -11.58 5.84
N PRO A 74 19.73 -10.38 6.45
CA PRO A 74 20.75 -9.32 6.32
C PRO A 74 22.09 -9.66 6.96
N GLY A 75 22.07 -10.55 7.96
CA GLY A 75 23.26 -10.99 8.69
C GLY A 75 22.90 -11.94 9.84
N PRO A 76 23.90 -12.48 10.56
CA PRO A 76 23.68 -13.36 11.71
C PRO A 76 22.79 -12.72 12.77
N GLY A 77 21.75 -13.43 13.20
CA GLY A 77 20.81 -12.95 14.23
C GLY A 77 19.87 -11.83 13.81
N ARG A 78 19.76 -11.51 12.52
CA ARG A 78 18.85 -10.49 11.98
C ARG A 78 17.81 -11.12 11.06
N LEU A 79 16.65 -10.47 10.98
CA LEU A 79 15.56 -10.84 10.09
C LEU A 79 15.13 -9.62 9.29
N LEU A 80 14.89 -9.84 7.99
CA LEU A 80 14.27 -8.84 7.13
C LEU A 80 12.78 -9.16 7.02
N LEU A 81 11.96 -8.36 7.67
CA LEU A 81 10.51 -8.46 7.57
C LEU A 81 10.02 -7.71 6.33
N VAL A 82 9.11 -8.29 5.60
CA VAL A 82 8.53 -7.70 4.39
C VAL A 82 7.02 -7.68 4.51
N CYS A 83 6.43 -6.50 4.36
CA CYS A 83 5.00 -6.31 4.23
C CYS A 83 4.68 -5.97 2.78
N HIS A 84 3.86 -6.80 2.15
CA HIS A 84 3.41 -6.65 0.78
C HIS A 84 1.99 -6.12 0.75
N VAL A 85 1.72 -5.22 -0.19
CA VAL A 85 0.39 -4.64 -0.43
C VAL A 85 0.15 -4.63 -1.93
N SER A 86 -0.91 -5.26 -2.40
CA SER A 86 -1.15 -5.51 -3.82
C SER A 86 -2.59 -5.29 -4.22
N GLY A 87 -2.81 -4.96 -5.49
CA GLY A 87 -4.14 -4.91 -6.10
C GLY A 87 -4.96 -3.68 -5.74
N PHE A 88 -4.37 -2.62 -5.22
CA PHE A 88 -5.09 -1.42 -4.80
C PHE A 88 -5.18 -0.36 -5.90
N TYR A 89 -6.24 0.45 -5.83
CA TYR A 89 -6.45 1.64 -6.65
C TYR A 89 -7.33 2.65 -5.87
N PRO A 90 -6.99 3.96 -5.88
CA PRO A 90 -5.91 4.64 -6.59
C PRO A 90 -4.52 4.42 -5.98
N LYS A 91 -3.48 5.00 -6.61
CA LYS A 91 -2.08 4.84 -6.24
C LYS A 91 -1.68 5.30 -4.83
N PRO A 92 -2.22 6.38 -4.24
CA PRO A 92 -1.83 6.82 -2.90
C PRO A 92 -2.13 5.74 -1.85
N VAL A 93 -1.10 5.29 -1.13
CA VAL A 93 -1.18 4.30 -0.04
C VAL A 93 -0.20 4.66 1.05
N TRP A 94 -0.57 4.40 2.31
CA TRP A 94 0.31 4.52 3.46
C TRP A 94 0.52 3.13 4.07
N VAL A 95 1.78 2.72 4.18
CA VAL A 95 2.18 1.45 4.76
C VAL A 95 3.36 1.68 5.69
N MET A 96 3.30 1.12 6.90
CA MET A 96 4.33 1.30 7.91
C MET A 96 4.42 0.08 8.84
N TRP A 97 5.65 -0.25 9.24
CA TRP A 97 5.88 -1.15 10.35
C TRP A 97 5.67 -0.41 11.67
N MET A 98 4.90 -1.03 12.55
CA MET A 98 4.48 -0.47 13.84
C MET A 98 4.93 -1.38 14.98
N ARG A 99 5.19 -0.79 16.15
CA ARG A 99 5.27 -1.50 17.43
C ARG A 99 4.25 -0.87 18.36
N GLY A 100 3.12 -1.55 18.56
CA GLY A 100 1.93 -0.90 19.11
C GLY A 100 1.52 0.29 18.24
N GLU A 101 1.43 1.49 18.82
CA GLU A 101 1.10 2.71 18.07
C GLU A 101 2.33 3.51 17.57
N GLN A 102 3.55 3.00 17.79
CA GLN A 102 4.78 3.67 17.38
C GLN A 102 5.24 3.20 16.00
N GLU A 103 5.42 4.14 15.09
CA GLU A 103 6.03 3.90 13.78
C GLU A 103 7.50 3.48 13.94
N GLN A 104 7.92 2.49 13.14
CA GLN A 104 9.31 2.07 13.12
C GLN A 104 10.09 2.90 12.08
N PRO A 105 10.95 3.84 12.51
CA PRO A 105 11.61 4.78 11.60
C PRO A 105 12.58 4.11 10.63
N SER A 106 13.06 2.92 10.98
CA SER A 106 13.91 2.09 10.11
C SER A 106 13.15 1.35 9.00
N THR A 107 11.83 1.58 8.87
CA THR A 107 11.04 1.04 7.76
C THR A 107 11.56 1.58 6.43
N GLN A 108 12.03 0.68 5.57
CA GLN A 108 12.46 1.01 4.22
C GLN A 108 11.29 0.82 3.25
N ARG A 109 11.06 1.81 2.41
CA ARG A 109 9.99 1.81 1.40
C ARG A 109 10.56 1.48 0.04
N GLY A 110 9.93 0.52 -0.65
CA GLY A 110 10.22 0.24 -2.06
C GLY A 110 9.50 1.22 -2.99
N ASP A 111 9.61 0.95 -4.29
CA ASP A 111 8.84 1.66 -5.30
C ASP A 111 7.42 1.11 -5.40
N ILE A 112 6.46 1.98 -5.78
CA ILE A 112 5.11 1.56 -6.12
C ILE A 112 5.11 1.11 -7.58
N LEU A 113 4.85 -0.17 -7.82
CA LEU A 113 4.90 -0.81 -9.11
C LEU A 113 3.49 -1.02 -9.69
N PRO A 114 3.27 -0.78 -11.00
CA PRO A 114 1.98 -1.02 -11.63
C PRO A 114 1.79 -2.51 -11.98
N HIS A 115 0.56 -2.98 -11.84
CA HIS A 115 0.10 -4.23 -12.45
C HIS A 115 -0.49 -3.99 -13.84
N ALA A 116 -0.58 -5.05 -14.64
CA ALA A 116 -1.14 -4.99 -15.99
C ALA A 116 -2.64 -4.65 -16.02
N ASP A 117 -3.37 -4.88 -14.93
CA ASP A 117 -4.79 -4.56 -14.75
C ASP A 117 -5.07 -3.12 -14.26
N GLY A 118 -4.02 -2.30 -14.16
CA GLY A 118 -4.10 -0.92 -13.70
C GLY A 118 -4.12 -0.74 -12.19
N THR A 119 -4.01 -1.80 -11.40
CA THR A 119 -3.81 -1.73 -9.96
C THR A 119 -2.33 -1.58 -9.59
N TRP A 120 -2.04 -1.40 -8.32
CA TRP A 120 -0.70 -1.11 -7.83
C TRP A 120 -0.22 -2.17 -6.84
N TYR A 121 1.10 -2.33 -6.79
CA TYR A 121 1.83 -3.10 -5.81
C TYR A 121 2.81 -2.23 -5.06
N PHE A 122 2.90 -2.43 -3.75
CA PHE A 122 3.85 -1.74 -2.88
C PHE A 122 4.38 -2.69 -1.82
N ARG A 123 5.61 -2.48 -1.37
CA ARG A 123 6.19 -3.22 -0.25
C ARG A 123 7.01 -2.33 0.65
N VAL A 124 7.00 -2.64 1.93
CA VAL A 124 7.90 -2.04 2.92
C VAL A 124 8.67 -3.12 3.65
N THR A 125 9.91 -2.84 3.99
CA THR A 125 10.78 -3.79 4.68
C THR A 125 11.25 -3.20 6.00
N LEU A 126 11.51 -4.08 6.98
CA LEU A 126 12.07 -3.72 8.27
C LEU A 126 13.15 -4.73 8.65
N ASP A 127 14.37 -4.25 8.84
CA ASP A 127 15.50 -5.05 9.32
C ASP A 127 15.54 -5.00 10.84
N VAL A 128 15.40 -6.15 11.50
CA VAL A 128 15.30 -6.26 12.97
C VAL A 128 16.19 -7.38 13.51
N VAL A 129 16.52 -7.29 14.78
CA VAL A 129 17.14 -8.40 15.52
C VAL A 129 16.11 -9.51 15.72
N ALA A 130 16.49 -10.78 15.49
CA ALA A 130 15.56 -11.92 15.53
C ALA A 130 14.82 -12.06 16.87
N GLY A 131 15.42 -11.63 17.98
CA GLY A 131 14.79 -11.63 19.32
C GLY A 131 13.81 -10.47 19.56
N GLU A 132 13.76 -9.47 18.68
CA GLU A 132 12.96 -8.25 18.86
C GLU A 132 11.75 -8.14 17.92
N VAL A 133 11.33 -9.24 17.33
CA VAL A 133 10.19 -9.29 16.39
C VAL A 133 8.82 -9.25 17.08
N SER A 134 8.77 -9.53 18.38
CA SER A 134 7.52 -9.57 19.14
C SER A 134 6.82 -8.21 19.16
N GLY A 135 5.50 -8.21 18.95
CA GLY A 135 4.67 -7.01 18.95
C GLY A 135 4.83 -6.11 17.73
N LEU A 136 5.55 -6.55 16.70
CA LEU A 136 5.61 -5.85 15.41
C LEU A 136 4.35 -6.16 14.58
N SER A 137 3.84 -5.14 13.90
CA SER A 137 2.75 -5.25 12.96
C SER A 137 2.99 -4.36 11.75
N CYS A 138 2.44 -4.73 10.60
CA CYS A 138 2.34 -3.88 9.44
C CYS A 138 0.95 -3.26 9.39
N ARG A 139 0.88 -1.92 9.30
CA ARG A 139 -0.38 -1.19 9.17
C ARG A 139 -0.47 -0.58 7.78
N VAL A 140 -1.60 -0.79 7.13
CA VAL A 140 -1.90 -0.30 5.78
C VAL A 140 -3.13 0.59 5.83
N LYS A 141 -3.01 1.81 5.30
CA LYS A 141 -4.11 2.75 5.11
C LYS A 141 -4.29 3.05 3.63
N HIS A 142 -5.54 3.01 3.19
CA HIS A 142 -5.89 3.30 1.81
C HIS A 142 -7.31 3.85 1.72
N SER A 143 -7.57 4.74 0.76
CA SER A 143 -8.89 5.38 0.60
C SER A 143 -10.05 4.40 0.42
N SER A 144 -9.79 3.25 -0.23
CA SER A 144 -10.81 2.21 -0.46
C SER A 144 -11.19 1.43 0.80
N LEU A 145 -10.44 1.55 1.89
CA LEU A 145 -10.71 0.88 3.17
C LEU A 145 -11.62 1.71 4.09
N GLY A 146 -11.84 2.98 3.76
CA GLY A 146 -12.53 3.92 4.63
C GLY A 146 -11.74 4.14 5.93
N ASP A 147 -12.41 3.99 7.08
CA ASP A 147 -11.81 4.16 8.40
C ASP A 147 -11.18 2.87 8.98
N GLN A 148 -11.16 1.78 8.19
CA GLN A 148 -10.63 0.48 8.64
C GLN A 148 -9.24 0.24 8.07
N ASP A 149 -8.21 0.32 8.94
CA ASP A 149 -6.84 -0.05 8.55
C ASP A 149 -6.71 -1.57 8.45
N ILE A 150 -5.86 -2.06 7.54
CA ILE A 150 -5.39 -3.45 7.58
C ILE A 150 -4.21 -3.51 8.54
N ILE A 151 -4.28 -4.38 9.56
CA ILE A 151 -3.21 -4.59 10.53
C ILE A 151 -2.82 -6.07 10.52
N LEU A 152 -1.57 -6.34 10.14
CA LEU A 152 -1.01 -7.68 10.08
C LEU A 152 0.06 -7.83 11.15
N TYR A 153 -0.18 -8.70 12.13
CA TYR A 153 0.79 -8.96 13.19
C TYR A 153 1.84 -9.97 12.74
N TRP A 154 3.11 -9.67 13.03
CA TRP A 154 4.18 -10.63 12.87
C TRP A 154 4.14 -11.62 14.02
N ASP A 155 3.52 -12.79 13.79
CA ASP A 155 3.39 -13.84 14.80
C ASP A 155 4.15 -15.11 14.37
N HIS A 156 5.05 -15.55 15.24
CA HIS A 156 5.74 -16.84 15.08
C HIS A 156 4.95 -18.01 15.67
N SER A 157 3.79 -17.75 16.33
CA SER A 157 3.12 -18.74 17.19
C SER A 157 2.41 -19.85 16.42
N HIS A 158 2.02 -19.64 15.17
CA HIS A 158 1.29 -20.67 14.40
C HIS A 158 2.09 -21.96 14.21
N VAL A 159 3.39 -21.89 14.00
CA VAL A 159 4.25 -23.09 13.86
C VAL A 159 4.26 -23.90 15.16
N LEU A 160 4.36 -23.23 16.30
CA LEU A 160 4.37 -23.88 17.63
C LEU A 160 3.03 -24.53 17.94
N VAL A 161 1.92 -23.87 17.64
CA VAL A 161 0.56 -24.42 17.81
C VAL A 161 0.34 -25.62 16.90
N ILE A 162 0.75 -25.54 15.64
CA ILE A 162 0.65 -26.66 14.68
C ILE A 162 1.50 -27.84 15.16
N VAL A 163 2.74 -27.62 15.58
CA VAL A 163 3.62 -28.68 16.10
C VAL A 163 3.02 -29.33 17.33
N LEU A 164 2.52 -28.55 18.30
CA LEU A 164 1.90 -29.07 19.51
C LEU A 164 0.61 -29.85 19.21
N SER A 165 -0.21 -29.38 18.26
CA SER A 165 -1.43 -30.07 17.84
C SER A 165 -1.15 -31.42 17.18
N VAL A 166 -0.13 -31.49 16.30
CA VAL A 166 0.31 -32.72 15.64
C VAL A 166 0.87 -33.70 16.66
N LEU A 167 1.69 -33.25 17.62
CA LEU A 167 2.21 -34.10 18.69
C LEU A 167 1.10 -34.65 19.58
N ALA A 168 0.12 -33.83 19.97
CA ALA A 168 -1.04 -34.26 20.72
C ALA A 168 -1.85 -35.34 19.98
N PHE A 169 -2.06 -35.15 18.67
CA PHE A 169 -2.77 -36.11 17.82
C PHE A 169 -2.04 -37.45 17.73
N ILE A 170 -0.73 -37.48 17.59
CA ILE A 170 0.10 -38.68 17.55
C ILE A 170 0.02 -39.43 18.91
N LEU A 171 0.06 -38.72 20.04
CA LEU A 171 -0.05 -39.30 21.36
C LEU A 171 -1.42 -39.97 21.59
N VAL A 172 -2.49 -39.32 21.13
CA VAL A 172 -3.87 -39.90 21.24
C VAL A 172 -3.99 -41.15 20.39
N LEU A 173 -3.51 -41.16 19.15
CA LEU A 173 -3.53 -42.33 18.26
C LEU A 173 -2.68 -43.47 18.83
N GLY A 174 -1.45 -43.16 19.28
CA GLY A 174 -0.54 -44.15 19.89
C GLY A 174 -1.11 -44.77 21.17
N GLY A 175 -1.70 -43.94 22.05
CA GLY A 175 -2.38 -44.40 23.27
C GLY A 175 -3.59 -45.27 22.96
N SER A 176 -4.40 -44.91 22.00
CA SER A 176 -5.57 -45.70 21.56
C SER A 176 -5.15 -47.05 20.99
N PHE A 177 -4.09 -47.08 20.20
CA PHE A 177 -3.53 -48.30 19.61
C PHE A 177 -2.94 -49.23 20.69
N ALA A 178 -2.17 -48.68 21.63
CA ALA A 178 -1.61 -49.43 22.73
C ALA A 178 -2.70 -50.01 23.67
N PHE A 179 -3.77 -49.23 23.95
CA PHE A 179 -4.91 -49.67 24.71
C PHE A 179 -5.66 -50.83 24.02
N TRP A 180 -5.88 -50.70 22.68
CA TRP A 180 -6.53 -51.74 21.89
C TRP A 180 -5.71 -53.04 21.84
N PHE A 181 -4.37 -52.97 21.72
CA PHE A 181 -3.45 -54.11 21.74
C PHE A 181 -3.43 -54.78 23.12
N ARG A 182 -3.41 -54.01 24.23
CA ARG A 182 -3.51 -54.55 25.58
C ARG A 182 -4.82 -55.30 25.79
N ARG A 183 -5.93 -54.73 25.34
CA ARG A 183 -7.23 -55.35 25.45
C ARG A 183 -7.32 -56.66 24.67
N ARG A 184 -6.77 -56.74 23.48
CA ARG A 184 -6.68 -57.98 22.68
C ARG A 184 -5.86 -59.07 23.38
N ARG A 185 -4.73 -58.77 24.01
CA ARG A 185 -3.88 -59.72 24.72
C ARG A 185 -4.60 -60.32 25.93
N VAL A 186 -5.40 -59.54 26.65
CA VAL A 186 -6.18 -59.99 27.78
C VAL A 186 -7.26 -61.01 27.34
N TYR A 187 -7.91 -60.80 26.21
CA TYR A 187 -8.90 -61.73 25.66
C TYR A 187 -8.29 -63.07 25.15
N GLN A 188 -7.04 -63.09 24.73
CA GLN A 188 -6.37 -64.32 24.28
C GLN A 188 -5.88 -65.21 25.46
N ASN A 189 -5.72 -64.69 26.64
CA ASN A 189 -5.28 -65.42 27.82
C ASN A 189 -6.42 -66.01 28.62
N ILE A 190 -7.69 -65.92 28.21
CA ILE A 190 -8.89 -66.42 28.88
C ILE A 190 -9.50 -67.67 28.13
N GLN A 191 -8.89 -68.05 27.00
CA GLN A 191 -9.19 -69.35 26.35
C GLN A 191 -8.06 -70.33 26.62
#